data_3f30b71d9087bca19c26e0d93e60ad25
#
_entry.id   3f30b71d9087bca19c26e0d93e60ad25
#
_cell.length_a   1.000
_cell.length_b   1.000
_cell.length_c   1.000
_cell.angle_alpha   90.00
_cell.angle_beta   90.00
_cell.angle_gamma   90.00
#
_symmetry.space_group_name_H-M   'P 1'
#
loop_
_entity.id
_entity.type
_entity.pdbx_description
1 polymer ?
#
loop_
_entity_poly.entity_id
_entity_poly.type
_entity_poly.pdbx_seq_one_letter_code
_entity_poly.pdbx_strand_id
1 'polypeptide(L)'
;MKYREMAGEKISVLGFGCMRFPTTSKNAEDIDAEKSAKMLVYAIENGVNYFDTAYVYHGGKSESFIGGVLKPYRDKIHIATKCPIWEVKCEEDFDRLLNEQLERLQTDYIDFYLMHALDKDRFKNVVEKFNLIDKLNKAKADGKIRHIGFSFHDDVETLKKIIDANPNWEFCQIQLNYINVKYQAGLEGLEYAHKKGLDVVIMEPLLGGKLANPSPQVAKMLSDEKTPVEWAMDFLWNREEVSLLLSGMGAMEQVQSNIDYADKAEVGMLTEENLDMLAKTKEVFDKMALVPCTKCAYCMPCPFGLDIPKTFEAYNATASLGTDRAKAIYAELNKGTDQCKKCKKCEKVCPQSIKISHTMTEIAKIFAK
;
A
#
# COMPACT_ATOMS: atom_id res chain seq x y z
N MET A 1 15.39 -1.16 16.44
CA MET A 1 14.91 -1.62 15.10
C MET A 1 15.37 -3.04 14.83
N LYS A 2 14.47 -3.96 14.50
CA LYS A 2 14.80 -5.30 14.02
C LYS A 2 15.00 -5.28 12.50
N TYR A 3 15.76 -6.24 11.99
CA TYR A 3 16.11 -6.34 10.57
C TYR A 3 15.90 -7.78 10.09
N ARG A 4 15.60 -7.92 8.79
CA ARG A 4 15.57 -9.20 8.06
C ARG A 4 16.44 -9.08 6.81
N GLU A 5 16.84 -10.20 6.25
CA GLU A 5 17.49 -10.23 4.95
C GLU A 5 16.43 -10.16 3.85
N MET A 6 16.72 -9.37 2.82
CA MET A 6 15.89 -9.23 1.62
C MET A 6 16.80 -9.00 0.41
N ALA A 7 16.77 -9.91 -0.55
CA ALA A 7 17.63 -9.88 -1.74
C ALA A 7 19.13 -9.70 -1.42
N GLY A 8 19.59 -10.27 -0.28
CA GLY A 8 20.97 -10.16 0.19
C GLY A 8 21.30 -8.87 0.95
N GLU A 9 20.33 -7.98 1.13
CA GLU A 9 20.47 -6.72 1.87
C GLU A 9 19.85 -6.83 3.26
N LYS A 10 20.44 -6.16 4.24
CA LYS A 10 19.90 -6.06 5.62
C LYS A 10 18.86 -4.97 5.72
N ILE A 11 17.58 -5.32 5.72
CA ILE A 11 16.44 -4.39 5.66
C ILE A 11 15.71 -4.32 7.00
N SER A 12 15.30 -3.10 7.41
CA SER A 12 14.46 -2.91 8.59
C SER A 12 13.08 -3.57 8.39
N VAL A 13 12.56 -4.26 9.40
CA VAL A 13 11.25 -4.93 9.33
C VAL A 13 10.07 -3.95 9.15
N LEU A 14 10.32 -2.67 9.36
CA LEU A 14 9.44 -1.53 9.08
C LEU A 14 10.03 -0.70 7.95
N GLY A 15 9.31 -0.54 6.84
CA GLY A 15 9.61 0.40 5.78
C GLY A 15 8.74 1.65 5.86
N PHE A 16 9.29 2.79 5.47
CA PHE A 16 8.57 4.05 5.40
C PHE A 16 7.86 4.20 4.05
N GLY A 17 6.51 4.14 4.07
CA GLY A 17 5.69 4.36 2.89
C GLY A 17 5.44 5.85 2.64
N CYS A 18 5.96 6.40 1.54
CA CYS A 18 5.95 7.83 1.19
C CYS A 18 4.67 8.29 0.47
N MET A 19 3.57 7.55 0.58
CA MET A 19 2.29 7.90 -0.04
C MET A 19 1.41 8.82 0.84
N ARG A 20 1.70 8.94 2.14
CA ARG A 20 0.80 9.59 3.10
C ARG A 20 1.48 10.67 3.94
N PHE A 21 2.38 11.41 3.33
CA PHE A 21 2.95 12.60 3.99
C PHE A 21 1.86 13.57 4.42
N PRO A 22 2.04 14.28 5.56
CA PRO A 22 1.17 15.40 5.91
C PRO A 22 1.21 16.45 4.81
N THR A 23 0.07 17.13 4.60
CA THR A 23 -0.07 18.19 3.61
C THR A 23 -0.46 19.50 4.27
N THR A 24 -0.06 20.63 3.68
CA THR A 24 -0.40 21.98 4.17
C THR A 24 -1.81 22.39 3.75
N SER A 25 -2.43 21.67 2.80
CA SER A 25 -3.79 21.89 2.32
C SER A 25 -4.52 20.55 2.14
N LYS A 26 -5.74 20.61 1.57
CA LYS A 26 -6.48 19.39 1.16
C LYS A 26 -5.96 18.78 -0.14
N ASN A 27 -5.06 19.46 -0.85
CA ASN A 27 -4.44 18.93 -2.06
C ASN A 27 -3.29 17.99 -1.69
N ALA A 28 -3.30 16.78 -2.23
CA ALA A 28 -2.25 15.79 -1.96
C ALA A 28 -0.86 16.24 -2.45
N GLU A 29 -0.78 17.16 -3.41
CA GLU A 29 0.47 17.68 -3.94
C GLU A 29 1.19 18.63 -2.97
N ASP A 30 0.46 19.20 -2.01
CA ASP A 30 0.99 20.22 -1.09
C ASP A 30 1.62 19.57 0.14
N ILE A 31 2.68 18.77 -0.08
CA ILE A 31 3.44 18.11 1.01
C ILE A 31 3.91 19.17 2.02
N ASP A 32 3.63 18.94 3.31
CA ASP A 32 4.26 19.70 4.40
C ASP A 32 5.73 19.26 4.50
N ALA A 33 6.58 19.95 3.74
CA ALA A 33 7.97 19.58 3.56
C ALA A 33 8.76 19.55 4.87
N GLU A 34 8.49 20.50 5.79
CA GLU A 34 9.20 20.58 7.06
C GLU A 34 8.85 19.39 7.96
N LYS A 35 7.56 19.11 8.15
CA LYS A 35 7.11 17.97 8.97
C LYS A 35 7.54 16.65 8.37
N SER A 36 7.35 16.47 7.07
CA SER A 36 7.68 15.23 6.37
C SER A 36 9.19 14.95 6.40
N ALA A 37 10.04 15.96 6.21
CA ALA A 37 11.49 15.81 6.31
C ALA A 37 11.92 15.40 7.73
N LYS A 38 11.36 16.04 8.78
CA LYS A 38 11.63 15.66 10.17
C LYS A 38 11.26 14.20 10.45
N MET A 39 10.13 13.73 9.92
CA MET A 39 9.69 12.34 10.08
C MET A 39 10.63 11.36 9.38
N LEU A 40 11.07 11.66 8.16
CA LEU A 40 12.03 10.83 7.41
C LEU A 40 13.37 10.74 8.12
N VAL A 41 13.93 11.89 8.55
CA VAL A 41 15.21 11.93 9.26
C VAL A 41 15.11 11.17 10.59
N TYR A 42 14.05 11.40 11.37
CA TYR A 42 13.83 10.66 12.62
C TYR A 42 13.77 9.15 12.38
N ALA A 43 13.08 8.69 11.32
CA ALA A 43 13.01 7.28 10.98
C ALA A 43 14.40 6.69 10.65
N ILE A 44 15.23 7.41 9.87
CA ILE A 44 16.61 7.00 9.54
C ILE A 44 17.45 6.89 10.80
N GLU A 45 17.45 7.92 11.66
CA GLU A 45 18.22 7.96 12.89
C GLU A 45 17.84 6.87 13.89
N ASN A 46 16.60 6.34 13.78
CA ASN A 46 16.10 5.23 14.59
C ASN A 46 16.08 3.88 13.83
N GLY A 47 16.84 3.78 12.74
CA GLY A 47 17.19 2.53 12.09
C GLY A 47 16.25 2.05 10.99
N VAL A 48 15.24 2.84 10.57
CA VAL A 48 14.50 2.56 9.34
C VAL A 48 15.40 2.82 8.15
N ASN A 49 15.58 1.83 7.29
CA ASN A 49 16.47 1.94 6.13
C ASN A 49 15.81 1.62 4.79
N TYR A 50 14.48 1.42 4.74
CA TYR A 50 13.73 1.18 3.52
C TYR A 50 12.64 2.24 3.31
N PHE A 51 12.70 2.96 2.18
CA PHE A 51 11.81 4.07 1.84
C PHE A 51 11.11 3.78 0.52
N ASP A 52 9.77 3.57 0.57
CA ASP A 52 8.96 3.21 -0.58
C ASP A 52 8.20 4.42 -1.12
N THR A 53 8.40 4.73 -2.37
CA THR A 53 7.67 5.76 -3.11
C THR A 53 7.11 5.24 -4.43
N ALA A 54 6.50 6.09 -5.23
CA ALA A 54 6.10 5.81 -6.60
C ALA A 54 5.96 7.10 -7.40
N TYR A 55 6.07 6.96 -8.74
CA TYR A 55 5.97 8.04 -9.72
C TYR A 55 4.77 8.96 -9.52
N VAL A 56 3.61 8.41 -9.12
CA VAL A 56 2.34 9.16 -8.99
C VAL A 56 2.05 9.68 -7.59
N TYR A 57 2.84 9.30 -6.57
CA TYR A 57 2.54 9.71 -5.20
C TYR A 57 2.64 11.23 -5.04
N HIS A 58 1.68 11.79 -4.31
CA HIS A 58 1.57 13.24 -4.13
C HIS A 58 1.55 14.02 -5.45
N GLY A 59 0.78 13.54 -6.43
CA GLY A 59 0.70 14.17 -7.75
C GLY A 59 2.03 14.18 -8.51
N GLY A 60 2.91 13.21 -8.23
CA GLY A 60 4.23 13.10 -8.84
C GLY A 60 5.34 13.84 -8.09
N LYS A 61 5.04 14.46 -6.93
CA LYS A 61 6.03 15.24 -6.17
C LYS A 61 6.80 14.43 -5.13
N SER A 62 6.33 13.21 -4.78
CA SER A 62 6.95 12.41 -3.73
C SER A 62 8.41 12.05 -4.03
N GLU A 63 8.72 11.59 -5.24
CA GLU A 63 10.09 11.21 -5.63
C GLU A 63 11.07 12.39 -5.50
N SER A 64 10.72 13.56 -6.04
CA SER A 64 11.59 14.77 -5.95
C SER A 64 11.75 15.25 -4.52
N PHE A 65 10.69 15.16 -3.70
CA PHE A 65 10.75 15.54 -2.30
C PHE A 65 11.68 14.62 -1.50
N ILE A 66 11.47 13.30 -1.58
CA ILE A 66 12.32 12.37 -0.82
C ILE A 66 13.75 12.34 -1.35
N GLY A 67 13.95 12.52 -2.67
CA GLY A 67 15.28 12.61 -3.28
C GLY A 67 16.13 13.70 -2.62
N GLY A 68 15.56 14.89 -2.43
CA GLY A 68 16.25 15.97 -1.73
C GLY A 68 16.55 15.68 -0.26
N VAL A 69 15.59 15.10 0.47
CA VAL A 69 15.73 14.80 1.90
C VAL A 69 16.69 13.62 2.15
N LEU A 70 16.61 12.57 1.34
CA LEU A 70 17.35 11.33 1.55
C LEU A 70 18.78 11.36 0.98
N LYS A 71 19.11 12.30 0.11
CA LYS A 71 20.44 12.42 -0.51
C LYS A 71 21.62 12.35 0.47
N PRO A 72 21.60 13.02 1.63
CA PRO A 72 22.69 12.94 2.61
C PRO A 72 22.85 11.57 3.28
N TYR A 73 21.85 10.71 3.17
CA TYR A 73 21.76 9.39 3.82
C TYR A 73 21.82 8.23 2.84
N ARG A 74 22.09 8.51 1.55
CA ARG A 74 21.93 7.56 0.44
C ARG A 74 22.70 6.25 0.62
N ASP A 75 23.83 6.29 1.27
CA ASP A 75 24.72 5.15 1.58
C ASP A 75 24.22 4.29 2.77
N LYS A 76 23.22 4.77 3.51
CA LYS A 76 22.68 4.10 4.72
C LYS A 76 21.27 3.57 4.53
N ILE A 77 20.66 3.84 3.38
CA ILE A 77 19.26 3.55 3.13
C ILE A 77 19.05 2.89 1.78
N HIS A 78 17.88 2.28 1.62
CA HIS A 78 17.41 1.70 0.38
C HIS A 78 16.16 2.46 -0.09
N ILE A 79 16.16 2.85 -1.36
CA ILE A 79 15.03 3.52 -2.01
C ILE A 79 14.31 2.52 -2.91
N ALA A 80 13.01 2.39 -2.71
CA ALA A 80 12.11 1.66 -3.58
C ALA A 80 11.21 2.63 -4.33
N THR A 81 11.14 2.50 -5.65
CA THR A 81 10.13 3.17 -6.47
C THR A 81 9.62 2.26 -7.58
N LYS A 82 8.63 2.72 -8.35
CA LYS A 82 7.84 1.85 -9.21
C LYS A 82 7.70 2.43 -10.61
N CYS A 83 7.96 1.62 -11.64
CA CYS A 83 7.66 1.97 -13.03
C CYS A 83 6.15 2.16 -13.20
N PRO A 84 5.67 3.33 -13.59
CA PRO A 84 4.24 3.57 -13.85
C PRO A 84 3.84 2.94 -15.19
N ILE A 85 3.63 1.63 -15.20
CA ILE A 85 3.44 0.83 -16.42
C ILE A 85 2.29 1.29 -17.32
N TRP A 86 1.29 2.00 -16.78
CA TRP A 86 0.21 2.60 -17.58
C TRP A 86 0.67 3.81 -18.43
N GLU A 87 1.84 4.38 -18.13
CA GLU A 87 2.48 5.41 -18.95
C GLU A 87 3.35 4.83 -20.08
N VAL A 88 3.63 3.51 -20.06
CA VAL A 88 4.41 2.84 -21.09
C VAL A 88 3.52 2.58 -22.32
N LYS A 89 3.87 3.17 -23.45
CA LYS A 89 3.18 3.04 -24.74
C LYS A 89 4.08 2.38 -25.81
N CYS A 90 5.40 2.39 -25.59
CA CYS A 90 6.42 1.73 -26.39
C CYS A 90 7.59 1.28 -25.49
N GLU A 91 8.54 0.51 -26.03
CA GLU A 91 9.68 0.00 -25.25
C GLU A 91 10.59 1.11 -24.71
N GLU A 92 10.74 2.20 -25.43
CA GLU A 92 11.59 3.34 -25.09
C GLU A 92 11.07 4.12 -23.87
N ASP A 93 9.76 4.06 -23.62
CA ASP A 93 9.15 4.74 -22.47
C ASP A 93 9.71 4.22 -21.14
N PHE A 94 10.08 2.93 -21.05
CA PHE A 94 10.68 2.38 -19.84
C PHE A 94 11.97 3.12 -19.48
N ASP A 95 12.89 3.25 -20.42
CA ASP A 95 14.18 3.92 -20.19
C ASP A 95 14.00 5.40 -19.86
N ARG A 96 13.05 6.07 -20.54
CA ARG A 96 12.69 7.48 -20.27
C ARG A 96 12.16 7.64 -18.84
N LEU A 97 11.20 6.82 -18.43
CA LEU A 97 10.59 6.87 -17.10
C LEU A 97 11.60 6.55 -15.99
N LEU A 98 12.44 5.53 -16.18
CA LEU A 98 13.50 5.20 -15.22
C LEU A 98 14.49 6.35 -15.06
N ASN A 99 14.95 6.97 -16.15
CA ASN A 99 15.88 8.10 -16.07
C ASN A 99 15.22 9.33 -15.40
N GLU A 100 13.95 9.61 -15.68
CA GLU A 100 13.20 10.67 -15.01
C GLU A 100 13.08 10.41 -13.49
N GLN A 101 12.85 9.16 -13.08
CA GLN A 101 12.78 8.79 -11.66
C GLN A 101 14.14 8.91 -10.96
N LEU A 102 15.23 8.52 -11.62
CA LEU A 102 16.59 8.73 -11.10
C LEU A 102 16.90 10.23 -10.90
N GLU A 103 16.51 11.08 -11.86
CA GLU A 103 16.66 12.53 -11.74
C GLU A 103 15.83 13.10 -10.58
N ARG A 104 14.56 12.71 -10.46
CA ARG A 104 13.67 13.13 -9.36
C ARG A 104 14.22 12.70 -8.00
N LEU A 105 14.73 11.47 -7.90
CA LEU A 105 15.29 10.91 -6.67
C LEU A 105 16.72 11.42 -6.39
N GLN A 106 17.35 12.16 -7.32
CA GLN A 106 18.70 12.70 -7.21
C GLN A 106 19.76 11.62 -6.89
N THR A 107 19.67 10.48 -7.55
CA THR A 107 20.54 9.30 -7.34
C THR A 107 20.87 8.63 -8.66
N ASP A 108 22.01 7.96 -8.73
CA ASP A 108 22.46 7.24 -9.92
C ASP A 108 21.86 5.83 -10.02
N TYR A 109 21.28 5.32 -8.93
CA TYR A 109 20.68 4.00 -8.89
C TYR A 109 19.49 3.93 -7.92
N ILE A 110 18.58 3.00 -8.19
CA ILE A 110 17.44 2.64 -7.33
C ILE A 110 17.71 1.25 -6.75
N ASP A 111 17.53 1.09 -5.42
CA ASP A 111 17.83 -0.21 -4.79
C ASP A 111 16.75 -1.24 -5.15
N PHE A 112 15.48 -0.91 -5.01
CA PHE A 112 14.36 -1.81 -5.29
C PHE A 112 13.41 -1.19 -6.32
N TYR A 113 13.35 -1.77 -7.51
CA TYR A 113 12.54 -1.24 -8.60
C TYR A 113 11.41 -2.19 -8.95
N LEU A 114 10.17 -1.68 -8.89
CA LEU A 114 8.97 -2.49 -9.06
C LEU A 114 8.23 -2.17 -10.36
N MET A 115 7.67 -3.17 -11.03
CA MET A 115 6.56 -2.96 -11.94
C MET A 115 5.31 -2.60 -11.13
N HIS A 116 4.73 -1.42 -11.37
CA HIS A 116 3.69 -0.87 -10.50
C HIS A 116 2.32 -1.50 -10.75
N ALA A 117 1.74 -2.05 -9.68
CA ALA A 117 0.35 -2.51 -9.63
C ALA A 117 0.00 -3.54 -10.72
N LEU A 118 0.80 -4.60 -10.85
CA LEU A 118 0.53 -5.67 -11.79
C LEU A 118 -0.81 -6.34 -11.51
N ASP A 119 -1.51 -6.60 -12.58
CA ASP A 119 -2.67 -7.46 -12.72
C ASP A 119 -2.52 -8.27 -14.01
N LYS A 120 -3.44 -9.16 -14.28
CA LYS A 120 -3.43 -10.00 -15.49
C LYS A 120 -3.32 -9.19 -16.78
N ASP A 121 -4.10 -8.12 -16.88
CA ASP A 121 -4.18 -7.32 -18.11
C ASP A 121 -2.91 -6.47 -18.32
N ARG A 122 -2.41 -5.85 -17.26
CA ARG A 122 -1.17 -5.04 -17.31
C ARG A 122 0.05 -5.91 -17.58
N PHE A 123 0.13 -7.09 -16.96
CA PHE A 123 1.22 -8.00 -17.22
C PHE A 123 1.26 -8.39 -18.69
N LYS A 124 0.13 -8.89 -19.25
CA LYS A 124 0.04 -9.34 -20.65
C LYS A 124 0.19 -8.19 -21.66
N ASN A 125 -0.54 -7.10 -21.45
CA ASN A 125 -0.69 -6.06 -22.48
C ASN A 125 0.36 -4.94 -22.40
N VAL A 126 1.18 -4.92 -21.33
CA VAL A 126 2.25 -3.92 -21.17
C VAL A 126 3.58 -4.62 -20.93
N VAL A 127 3.72 -5.42 -19.85
CA VAL A 127 5.00 -6.02 -19.48
C VAL A 127 5.50 -6.97 -20.55
N GLU A 128 4.67 -7.95 -20.96
CA GLU A 128 5.04 -8.90 -22.04
C GLU A 128 5.12 -8.20 -23.40
N LYS A 129 4.10 -7.37 -23.72
CA LYS A 129 3.99 -6.73 -25.02
C LYS A 129 5.19 -5.85 -25.37
N PHE A 130 5.76 -5.14 -24.39
CA PHE A 130 6.87 -4.21 -24.58
C PHE A 130 8.20 -4.75 -24.01
N ASN A 131 8.32 -6.06 -23.79
CA ASN A 131 9.54 -6.74 -23.31
C ASN A 131 10.14 -6.10 -22.06
N LEU A 132 9.30 -5.63 -21.11
CA LEU A 132 9.78 -4.86 -19.97
C LEU A 132 10.64 -5.69 -19.00
N ILE A 133 10.55 -7.02 -19.04
CA ILE A 133 11.44 -7.91 -18.27
C ILE A 133 12.88 -7.77 -18.77
N ASP A 134 13.10 -7.77 -20.08
CA ASP A 134 14.44 -7.59 -20.66
C ASP A 134 14.98 -6.20 -20.37
N LYS A 135 14.11 -5.17 -20.39
CA LYS A 135 14.46 -3.81 -19.99
C LYS A 135 14.89 -3.72 -18.53
N LEU A 136 14.17 -4.39 -17.61
CA LEU A 136 14.55 -4.49 -16.20
C LEU A 136 15.92 -5.14 -16.02
N ASN A 137 16.14 -6.31 -16.64
CA ASN A 137 17.40 -7.04 -16.58
C ASN A 137 18.57 -6.18 -17.12
N LYS A 138 18.34 -5.47 -18.24
CA LYS A 138 19.32 -4.55 -18.78
C LYS A 138 19.63 -3.40 -17.83
N ALA A 139 18.62 -2.75 -17.27
CA ALA A 139 18.80 -1.64 -16.32
C ALA A 139 19.54 -2.10 -15.05
N LYS A 140 19.32 -3.36 -14.61
CA LYS A 140 20.07 -3.98 -13.53
C LYS A 140 21.53 -4.21 -13.93
N ALA A 141 21.80 -4.75 -15.12
CA ALA A 141 23.15 -4.94 -15.63
C ALA A 141 23.89 -3.61 -15.83
N ASP A 142 23.19 -2.56 -16.21
CA ASP A 142 23.72 -1.18 -16.37
C ASP A 142 23.93 -0.48 -14.98
N GLY A 143 23.58 -1.12 -13.86
CA GLY A 143 23.74 -0.59 -12.50
C GLY A 143 22.73 0.50 -12.09
N LYS A 144 21.71 0.76 -12.90
CA LYS A 144 20.64 1.74 -12.61
C LYS A 144 19.64 1.25 -11.59
N ILE A 145 19.44 -0.05 -11.49
CA ILE A 145 18.63 -0.74 -10.50
C ILE A 145 19.41 -1.89 -9.89
N ARG A 146 19.21 -2.15 -8.59
CA ARG A 146 19.88 -3.26 -7.89
C ARG A 146 19.02 -4.50 -7.84
N HIS A 147 17.74 -4.35 -7.42
CA HIS A 147 16.81 -5.47 -7.25
C HIS A 147 15.53 -5.19 -8.02
N ILE A 148 15.00 -6.25 -8.68
CA ILE A 148 13.81 -6.17 -9.51
C ILE A 148 12.64 -6.92 -8.89
N GLY A 149 11.47 -6.28 -8.88
CA GLY A 149 10.26 -6.86 -8.34
C GLY A 149 9.00 -6.25 -8.96
N PHE A 150 7.88 -6.50 -8.32
CA PHE A 150 6.60 -5.94 -8.74
C PHE A 150 5.66 -5.72 -7.54
N SER A 151 4.77 -4.75 -7.63
CA SER A 151 3.61 -4.63 -6.76
C SER A 151 2.38 -5.22 -7.46
N PHE A 152 1.47 -5.81 -6.68
CA PHE A 152 0.43 -6.68 -7.20
C PHE A 152 -0.95 -6.39 -6.61
N HIS A 153 -1.99 -6.43 -7.49
CA HIS A 153 -3.38 -6.17 -7.12
C HIS A 153 -4.38 -7.02 -7.92
N ASP A 154 -4.22 -8.34 -7.90
CA ASP A 154 -5.12 -9.28 -8.57
C ASP A 154 -5.29 -10.57 -7.75
N ASP A 155 -5.91 -11.60 -8.28
CA ASP A 155 -6.09 -12.88 -7.59
C ASP A 155 -4.80 -13.71 -7.51
N VAL A 156 -4.80 -14.69 -6.61
CA VAL A 156 -3.64 -15.54 -6.32
C VAL A 156 -3.17 -16.34 -7.54
N GLU A 157 -4.07 -16.76 -8.42
CA GLU A 157 -3.72 -17.51 -9.62
C GLU A 157 -2.97 -16.64 -10.64
N THR A 158 -3.32 -15.35 -10.70
CA THR A 158 -2.59 -14.37 -11.51
C THR A 158 -1.21 -14.11 -10.90
N LEU A 159 -1.10 -13.99 -9.56
CA LEU A 159 0.20 -13.86 -8.89
C LEU A 159 1.15 -15.01 -9.25
N LYS A 160 0.68 -16.26 -9.12
CA LYS A 160 1.46 -17.46 -9.44
C LYS A 160 1.99 -17.42 -10.88
N LYS A 161 1.13 -17.04 -11.84
CA LYS A 161 1.52 -16.91 -13.25
C LYS A 161 2.59 -15.85 -13.48
N ILE A 162 2.48 -14.70 -12.83
CA ILE A 162 3.48 -13.62 -12.94
C ILE A 162 4.82 -14.05 -12.35
N ILE A 163 4.81 -14.72 -11.19
CA ILE A 163 6.01 -15.25 -10.57
C ILE A 163 6.68 -16.28 -11.48
N ASP A 164 5.90 -17.23 -12.00
CA ASP A 164 6.44 -18.34 -12.83
C ASP A 164 6.90 -17.86 -14.22
N ALA A 165 6.42 -16.73 -14.70
CA ALA A 165 6.80 -16.20 -16.01
C ALA A 165 8.19 -15.58 -16.05
N ASN A 166 8.78 -15.21 -14.91
CA ASN A 166 10.11 -14.63 -14.85
C ASN A 166 10.91 -15.14 -13.64
N PRO A 167 11.93 -15.98 -13.86
CA PRO A 167 12.76 -16.51 -12.77
C PRO A 167 13.67 -15.46 -12.13
N ASN A 168 13.76 -14.25 -12.68
CA ASN A 168 14.61 -13.18 -12.18
C ASN A 168 13.89 -12.22 -11.23
N TRP A 169 12.62 -12.47 -10.88
CA TRP A 169 11.99 -11.75 -9.80
C TRP A 169 12.67 -12.04 -8.47
N GLU A 170 13.09 -11.01 -7.75
CA GLU A 170 13.76 -11.14 -6.46
C GLU A 170 12.77 -10.89 -5.31
N PHE A 171 11.76 -10.05 -5.54
CA PHE A 171 10.76 -9.74 -4.53
C PHE A 171 9.41 -9.35 -5.15
N CYS A 172 8.37 -9.40 -4.33
CA CYS A 172 7.08 -8.85 -4.68
C CYS A 172 6.47 -8.05 -3.52
N GLN A 173 5.60 -7.11 -3.85
CA GLN A 173 4.86 -6.30 -2.88
C GLN A 173 3.37 -6.60 -3.00
N ILE A 174 2.79 -7.17 -1.93
CA ILE A 174 1.39 -7.60 -1.88
C ILE A 174 0.63 -6.93 -0.74
N GLN A 175 -0.68 -6.80 -0.87
CA GLN A 175 -1.55 -6.40 0.21
C GLN A 175 -1.80 -7.57 1.15
N LEU A 176 -1.57 -7.39 2.45
CA LEU A 176 -1.92 -8.37 3.47
C LEU A 176 -2.14 -7.70 4.84
N ASN A 177 -3.15 -8.19 5.58
CA ASN A 177 -3.41 -7.89 6.98
C ASN A 177 -4.32 -8.99 7.56
N TYR A 178 -4.55 -9.02 8.87
CA TYR A 178 -5.34 -10.09 9.51
C TYR A 178 -6.83 -10.12 9.09
N ILE A 179 -7.32 -9.09 8.40
CA ILE A 179 -8.67 -9.09 7.81
C ILE A 179 -8.65 -9.70 6.40
N ASN A 180 -7.69 -9.31 5.58
CA ASN A 180 -7.63 -9.64 4.15
C ASN A 180 -6.78 -10.88 3.85
N VAL A 181 -6.88 -11.91 4.69
CA VAL A 181 -6.07 -13.14 4.58
C VAL A 181 -6.36 -13.99 3.32
N LYS A 182 -7.50 -13.79 2.67
CA LYS A 182 -7.90 -14.48 1.43
C LYS A 182 -8.20 -13.51 0.27
N TYR A 183 -7.87 -12.24 0.43
CA TYR A 183 -8.15 -11.21 -0.57
C TYR A 183 -6.92 -10.95 -1.43
N GLN A 184 -7.09 -10.84 -2.75
CA GLN A 184 -6.02 -10.74 -3.74
C GLN A 184 -5.04 -11.92 -3.61
N ALA A 185 -3.74 -11.66 -3.40
CA ALA A 185 -2.73 -12.70 -3.14
C ALA A 185 -3.02 -13.50 -1.86
N GLY A 186 -3.41 -12.81 -0.79
CA GLY A 186 -3.69 -13.40 0.51
C GLY A 186 -2.49 -14.16 1.10
N LEU A 187 -2.77 -15.01 2.10
CA LEU A 187 -1.75 -15.87 2.70
C LEU A 187 -1.22 -16.91 1.71
N GLU A 188 -2.09 -17.46 0.86
CA GLU A 188 -1.68 -18.42 -0.16
C GLU A 188 -0.64 -17.84 -1.13
N GLY A 189 -0.84 -16.57 -1.53
CA GLY A 189 0.12 -15.87 -2.39
C GLY A 189 1.43 -15.55 -1.69
N LEU A 190 1.38 -15.19 -0.40
CA LEU A 190 2.56 -14.99 0.44
C LEU A 190 3.42 -16.28 0.50
N GLU A 191 2.80 -17.39 0.88
CA GLU A 191 3.47 -18.69 0.99
C GLU A 191 4.03 -19.15 -0.37
N TYR A 192 3.28 -18.93 -1.46
CA TYR A 192 3.74 -19.28 -2.80
C TYR A 192 4.97 -18.46 -3.22
N ALA A 193 4.93 -17.14 -3.03
CA ALA A 193 6.06 -16.27 -3.36
C ALA A 193 7.32 -16.65 -2.58
N HIS A 194 7.19 -16.84 -1.27
CA HIS A 194 8.29 -17.27 -0.41
C HIS A 194 8.86 -18.64 -0.83
N LYS A 195 8.00 -19.63 -1.12
CA LYS A 195 8.42 -20.95 -1.61
C LYS A 195 9.17 -20.89 -2.94
N LYS A 196 8.90 -19.88 -3.77
CA LYS A 196 9.61 -19.63 -5.02
C LYS A 196 10.92 -18.85 -4.83
N GLY A 197 11.25 -18.49 -3.59
CA GLY A 197 12.45 -17.75 -3.24
C GLY A 197 12.35 -16.24 -3.42
N LEU A 198 11.12 -15.71 -3.53
CA LEU A 198 10.91 -14.27 -3.54
C LEU A 198 10.78 -13.74 -2.11
N ASP A 199 11.40 -12.61 -1.87
CA ASP A 199 11.14 -11.80 -0.69
C ASP A 199 9.78 -11.09 -0.80
N VAL A 200 9.07 -10.94 0.33
CA VAL A 200 7.73 -10.35 0.29
C VAL A 200 7.63 -9.11 1.14
N VAL A 201 7.31 -8.00 0.48
CA VAL A 201 6.99 -6.70 1.08
C VAL A 201 5.49 -6.59 1.26
N ILE A 202 5.04 -6.22 2.45
CA ILE A 202 3.61 -6.08 2.73
C ILE A 202 3.19 -4.61 2.66
N MET A 203 2.20 -4.32 1.83
CA MET A 203 1.47 -3.06 1.81
C MET A 203 0.10 -3.19 2.48
N GLU A 204 -0.46 -2.06 2.92
CA GLU A 204 -1.74 -1.98 3.63
C GLU A 204 -1.85 -2.84 4.92
N PRO A 205 -0.81 -2.89 5.77
CA PRO A 205 -0.85 -3.66 7.02
C PRO A 205 -1.98 -3.21 7.94
N LEU A 206 -2.36 -1.92 7.86
CA LEU A 206 -3.41 -1.30 8.67
C LEU A 206 -4.73 -1.05 7.90
N LEU A 207 -4.89 -1.66 6.71
CA LEU A 207 -6.11 -1.54 5.88
C LEU A 207 -6.55 -0.07 5.69
N GLY A 208 -5.61 0.78 5.23
CA GLY A 208 -5.86 2.22 5.05
C GLY A 208 -6.14 2.99 6.35
N GLY A 209 -5.67 2.48 7.50
CA GLY A 209 -5.84 3.05 8.82
C GLY A 209 -7.08 2.53 9.58
N LYS A 210 -7.91 1.66 8.98
CA LYS A 210 -9.10 1.10 9.64
C LYS A 210 -8.73 0.21 10.82
N LEU A 211 -7.61 -0.49 10.76
CA LEU A 211 -7.13 -1.34 11.84
C LEU A 211 -6.42 -0.55 12.95
N ALA A 212 -5.98 0.68 12.66
CA ALA A 212 -5.45 1.58 13.68
C ALA A 212 -6.55 2.19 14.56
N ASN A 213 -7.73 2.46 13.96
CA ASN A 213 -8.89 3.02 14.65
C ASN A 213 -10.12 2.16 14.35
N PRO A 214 -10.17 0.93 14.90
CA PRO A 214 -11.29 0.01 14.68
C PRO A 214 -12.58 0.55 15.34
N SER A 215 -13.74 0.10 14.84
CA SER A 215 -15.01 0.38 15.51
C SER A 215 -15.03 -0.20 16.92
N PRO A 216 -15.86 0.33 17.83
CA PRO A 216 -15.95 -0.18 19.20
C PRO A 216 -16.23 -1.68 19.29
N GLN A 217 -17.02 -2.23 18.34
CA GLN A 217 -17.32 -3.66 18.28
C GLN A 217 -16.08 -4.50 17.92
N VAL A 218 -15.28 -4.02 16.96
CA VAL A 218 -14.03 -4.67 16.56
C VAL A 218 -12.96 -4.51 17.64
N ALA A 219 -12.85 -3.32 18.24
CA ALA A 219 -11.90 -3.06 19.32
C ALA A 219 -12.10 -3.99 20.53
N LYS A 220 -13.36 -4.27 20.89
CA LYS A 220 -13.70 -5.19 22.02
C LYS A 220 -13.26 -6.64 21.80
N MET A 221 -12.94 -7.02 20.56
CA MET A 221 -12.44 -8.36 20.25
C MET A 221 -10.95 -8.51 20.47
N LEU A 222 -10.21 -7.39 20.48
CA LEU A 222 -8.77 -7.39 20.71
C LEU A 222 -8.46 -7.35 22.20
N SER A 223 -7.41 -8.04 22.62
CA SER A 223 -6.87 -7.92 23.99
C SER A 223 -6.27 -6.54 24.22
N ASP A 224 -6.44 -6.00 25.43
CA ASP A 224 -5.87 -4.71 25.85
C ASP A 224 -4.34 -4.75 26.09
N GLU A 225 -3.69 -5.90 25.93
CA GLU A 225 -2.24 -6.08 26.09
C GLU A 225 -1.43 -5.27 25.07
N LYS A 226 -2.01 -5.03 23.88
CA LYS A 226 -1.38 -4.31 22.78
C LYS A 226 -2.37 -3.35 22.12
N THR A 227 -1.83 -2.32 21.48
CA THR A 227 -2.67 -1.43 20.66
C THR A 227 -3.20 -2.18 19.42
N PRO A 228 -4.32 -1.72 18.83
CA PRO A 228 -4.82 -2.29 17.56
C PRO A 228 -3.78 -2.25 16.43
N VAL A 229 -2.92 -1.22 16.40
CA VAL A 229 -1.81 -1.10 15.43
C VAL A 229 -0.77 -2.19 15.66
N GLU A 230 -0.35 -2.40 16.91
CA GLU A 230 0.62 -3.41 17.29
C GLU A 230 0.12 -4.82 16.94
N TRP A 231 -1.14 -5.15 17.27
CA TRP A 231 -1.75 -6.43 16.87
C TRP A 231 -1.73 -6.66 15.34
N ALA A 232 -2.01 -5.61 14.55
CA ALA A 232 -2.03 -5.72 13.10
C ALA A 232 -0.61 -5.90 12.51
N MET A 233 0.40 -5.24 13.06
CA MET A 233 1.78 -5.37 12.62
C MET A 233 2.37 -6.71 13.08
N ASP A 234 2.14 -7.12 14.32
CA ASP A 234 2.60 -8.39 14.87
C ASP A 234 2.06 -9.59 14.11
N PHE A 235 0.80 -9.53 13.62
CA PHE A 235 0.24 -10.56 12.74
C PHE A 235 1.13 -10.83 11.51
N LEU A 236 1.75 -9.78 10.98
CA LEU A 236 2.62 -9.88 9.82
C LEU A 236 4.06 -10.24 10.22
N TRP A 237 4.62 -9.59 11.24
CA TRP A 237 5.97 -9.88 11.71
C TRP A 237 6.14 -11.27 12.30
N ASN A 238 5.03 -11.87 12.79
CA ASN A 238 4.99 -13.25 13.26
C ASN A 238 5.38 -14.30 12.20
N ARG A 239 5.40 -13.90 10.91
CA ARG A 239 5.63 -14.76 9.76
C ARG A 239 7.03 -14.59 9.21
N GLU A 240 7.72 -15.72 8.98
CA GLU A 240 9.06 -15.72 8.35
C GLU A 240 9.03 -15.29 6.89
N GLU A 241 7.91 -15.54 6.20
CA GLU A 241 7.73 -15.21 4.77
C GLU A 241 7.64 -13.69 4.51
N VAL A 242 7.42 -12.89 5.55
CA VAL A 242 7.34 -11.42 5.42
C VAL A 242 8.71 -10.81 5.64
N SER A 243 9.30 -10.20 4.61
CA SER A 243 10.60 -9.51 4.73
C SER A 243 10.45 -8.17 5.46
N LEU A 244 9.50 -7.35 5.06
CA LEU A 244 9.15 -6.10 5.75
C LEU A 244 7.69 -5.72 5.51
N LEU A 245 7.17 -4.81 6.33
CA LEU A 245 5.89 -4.16 6.08
C LEU A 245 6.05 -2.65 5.89
N LEU A 246 5.24 -2.08 5.01
CA LEU A 246 5.22 -0.65 4.69
C LEU A 246 4.14 0.05 5.51
N SER A 247 4.52 1.07 6.27
CA SER A 247 3.58 1.94 6.94
C SER A 247 3.61 3.35 6.36
N GLY A 248 2.45 3.85 5.93
CA GLY A 248 2.25 5.24 5.53
C GLY A 248 1.94 6.08 6.76
N MET A 249 2.97 6.68 7.34
CA MET A 249 2.89 7.49 8.55
C MET A 249 2.71 8.96 8.21
N GLY A 250 1.66 9.58 8.72
CA GLY A 250 1.30 10.98 8.46
C GLY A 250 1.52 11.92 9.65
N ALA A 251 2.05 11.41 10.77
CA ALA A 251 2.37 12.16 11.97
C ALA A 251 3.59 11.58 12.68
N MET A 252 4.33 12.41 13.41
CA MET A 252 5.55 12.00 14.11
C MET A 252 5.28 10.92 15.15
N GLU A 253 4.17 11.00 15.86
CA GLU A 253 3.77 10.04 16.87
C GLU A 253 3.55 8.64 16.27
N GLN A 254 3.08 8.56 15.02
CA GLN A 254 2.95 7.30 14.30
C GLN A 254 4.33 6.71 13.94
N VAL A 255 5.27 7.56 13.54
CA VAL A 255 6.66 7.14 13.27
C VAL A 255 7.29 6.55 14.52
N GLN A 256 7.20 7.27 15.64
CA GLN A 256 7.75 6.85 16.94
C GLN A 256 7.14 5.52 17.39
N SER A 257 5.82 5.44 17.47
CA SER A 257 5.14 4.24 17.94
C SER A 257 5.42 3.02 17.05
N ASN A 258 5.44 3.19 15.71
CA ASN A 258 5.69 2.08 14.80
C ASN A 258 7.15 1.58 14.89
N ILE A 259 8.10 2.46 15.16
CA ILE A 259 9.50 2.09 15.44
C ILE A 259 9.59 1.29 16.74
N ASP A 260 8.91 1.74 17.80
CA ASP A 260 8.86 1.04 19.09
C ASP A 260 8.25 -0.36 18.97
N TYR A 261 7.25 -0.53 18.10
CA TYR A 261 6.68 -1.84 17.79
C TYR A 261 7.66 -2.70 16.98
N ALA A 262 8.33 -2.13 15.98
CA ALA A 262 9.31 -2.82 15.15
C ALA A 262 10.54 -3.30 15.93
N ASP A 263 10.88 -2.65 17.04
CA ASP A 263 11.96 -3.09 17.96
C ASP A 263 11.65 -4.43 18.64
N LYS A 264 10.37 -4.78 18.75
CA LYS A 264 9.88 -6.02 19.39
C LYS A 264 9.53 -7.13 18.39
N ALA A 265 9.59 -6.83 17.09
CA ALA A 265 9.18 -7.74 16.04
C ALA A 265 10.01 -9.05 16.04
N GLU A 266 9.32 -10.20 16.09
CA GLU A 266 9.94 -11.53 16.05
C GLU A 266 9.05 -12.50 15.28
N VAL A 267 9.67 -13.50 14.63
CA VAL A 267 8.95 -14.63 14.02
C VAL A 267 8.42 -15.54 15.14
N GLY A 268 7.17 -15.98 15.00
CA GLY A 268 6.55 -16.87 15.99
C GLY A 268 6.16 -16.19 17.31
N MET A 269 6.07 -14.86 17.35
CA MET A 269 5.78 -14.09 18.57
C MET A 269 4.32 -14.19 19.03
N LEU A 270 3.39 -14.60 18.18
CA LEU A 270 1.97 -14.75 18.51
C LEU A 270 1.64 -16.19 18.86
N THR A 271 0.92 -16.37 19.98
CA THR A 271 0.40 -17.69 20.39
C THR A 271 -0.79 -18.09 19.51
N GLU A 272 -1.19 -19.37 19.57
CA GLU A 272 -2.42 -19.85 18.90
C GLU A 272 -3.67 -19.10 19.38
N GLU A 273 -3.74 -18.73 20.66
CA GLU A 273 -4.83 -17.95 21.24
C GLU A 273 -4.89 -16.52 20.65
N ASN A 274 -3.73 -15.88 20.43
CA ASN A 274 -3.66 -14.58 19.76
C ASN A 274 -4.14 -14.67 18.31
N LEU A 275 -3.73 -15.70 17.58
CA LEU A 275 -4.14 -15.92 16.20
C LEU A 275 -5.65 -16.20 16.10
N ASP A 276 -6.22 -17.00 17.03
CA ASP A 276 -7.65 -17.26 17.12
C ASP A 276 -8.44 -15.99 17.45
N MET A 277 -7.95 -15.17 18.37
CA MET A 277 -8.53 -13.84 18.67
C MET A 277 -8.59 -12.96 17.42
N LEU A 278 -7.51 -12.87 16.64
CA LEU A 278 -7.48 -12.09 15.40
C LEU A 278 -8.43 -12.67 14.33
N ALA A 279 -8.55 -14.00 14.23
CA ALA A 279 -9.50 -14.67 13.34
C ALA A 279 -10.96 -14.33 13.73
N LYS A 280 -11.31 -14.38 15.02
CA LYS A 280 -12.62 -13.96 15.52
C LYS A 280 -12.88 -12.47 15.29
N THR A 281 -11.87 -11.64 15.48
CA THR A 281 -11.94 -10.20 15.18
C THR A 281 -12.27 -9.95 13.70
N LYS A 282 -11.65 -10.73 12.80
CA LYS A 282 -11.98 -10.69 11.37
C LYS A 282 -13.45 -11.03 11.10
N GLU A 283 -14.01 -12.06 11.75
CA GLU A 283 -15.42 -12.42 11.56
C GLU A 283 -16.38 -11.27 11.93
N VAL A 284 -16.08 -10.56 13.03
CA VAL A 284 -16.85 -9.39 13.44
C VAL A 284 -16.68 -8.26 12.43
N PHE A 285 -15.45 -8.00 11.98
CA PHE A 285 -15.15 -6.97 10.98
C PHE A 285 -15.88 -7.23 9.66
N ASP A 286 -15.87 -8.47 9.16
CA ASP A 286 -16.49 -8.84 7.89
C ASP A 286 -18.01 -8.61 7.89
N LYS A 287 -18.67 -8.84 9.04
CA LYS A 287 -20.10 -8.55 9.21
C LYS A 287 -20.44 -7.05 9.14
N MET A 288 -19.44 -6.19 9.32
CA MET A 288 -19.63 -4.72 9.39
C MET A 288 -19.09 -4.00 8.13
N ALA A 289 -18.21 -4.61 7.35
CA ALA A 289 -17.60 -4.01 6.18
C ALA A 289 -18.47 -4.21 4.93
N LEU A 290 -19.28 -3.22 4.57
CA LEU A 290 -20.13 -3.27 3.37
C LEU A 290 -19.32 -3.03 2.09
N VAL A 291 -18.27 -2.21 2.14
CA VAL A 291 -17.37 -1.91 1.03
C VAL A 291 -15.91 -1.91 1.50
N PRO A 292 -15.00 -2.67 0.84
CA PRO A 292 -13.60 -2.79 1.25
C PRO A 292 -12.73 -1.58 0.81
N CYS A 293 -13.26 -0.36 0.83
CA CYS A 293 -12.52 0.84 0.44
C CYS A 293 -11.42 1.17 1.46
N THR A 294 -10.16 1.32 1.00
CA THR A 294 -8.97 1.67 1.81
C THR A 294 -8.64 3.16 1.79
N LYS A 295 -9.47 3.99 1.16
CA LYS A 295 -9.28 5.44 1.00
C LYS A 295 -7.96 5.82 0.29
N CYS A 296 -7.45 4.97 -0.61
CA CYS A 296 -6.22 5.23 -1.37
C CYS A 296 -6.34 6.39 -2.36
N ALA A 297 -7.55 6.86 -2.66
CA ALA A 297 -7.89 7.98 -3.53
C ALA A 297 -7.52 7.84 -5.03
N TYR A 298 -7.09 6.67 -5.52
CA TYR A 298 -6.83 6.47 -6.96
C TYR A 298 -8.04 6.75 -7.86
N CYS A 299 -9.26 6.61 -7.32
CA CYS A 299 -10.50 6.95 -8.01
C CYS A 299 -10.79 8.47 -8.06
N MET A 300 -9.93 9.29 -7.48
CA MET A 300 -10.08 10.75 -7.44
C MET A 300 -9.10 11.44 -8.41
N PRO A 301 -9.46 12.61 -8.96
CA PRO A 301 -10.76 13.26 -8.85
C PRO A 301 -11.83 12.57 -9.70
N CYS A 302 -13.05 12.46 -9.17
CA CYS A 302 -14.18 12.02 -9.97
C CYS A 302 -14.56 13.10 -11.00
N PRO A 303 -14.74 12.80 -12.30
CA PRO A 303 -15.11 13.79 -13.31
C PRO A 303 -16.45 14.51 -13.04
N PHE A 304 -17.29 13.92 -12.23
CA PHE A 304 -18.59 14.46 -11.83
C PHE A 304 -18.57 15.07 -10.43
N GLY A 305 -17.39 15.11 -9.79
CA GLY A 305 -17.16 15.77 -8.52
C GLY A 305 -17.64 15.02 -7.27
N LEU A 306 -17.84 13.69 -7.35
CA LEU A 306 -18.14 12.90 -6.15
C LEU A 306 -16.87 12.66 -5.34
N ASP A 307 -17.00 12.73 -4.01
CA ASP A 307 -16.01 12.21 -3.07
C ASP A 307 -16.32 10.73 -2.82
N ILE A 308 -15.73 9.86 -3.67
CA ILE A 308 -15.98 8.42 -3.63
C ILE A 308 -15.53 7.78 -2.31
N PRO A 309 -14.32 8.05 -1.78
CA PRO A 309 -13.87 7.51 -0.50
C PRO A 309 -14.76 7.91 0.67
N LYS A 310 -15.16 9.17 0.76
CA LYS A 310 -16.03 9.67 1.83
C LYS A 310 -17.46 9.14 1.71
N THR A 311 -17.95 8.94 0.49
CA THR A 311 -19.25 8.28 0.25
C THR A 311 -19.22 6.83 0.79
N PHE A 312 -18.15 6.08 0.55
CA PHE A 312 -18.01 4.72 1.08
C PHE A 312 -17.79 4.67 2.59
N GLU A 313 -17.18 5.70 3.16
CA GLU A 313 -17.10 5.86 4.62
C GLU A 313 -18.49 5.98 5.23
N ALA A 314 -19.33 6.87 4.69
CA ALA A 314 -20.72 7.03 5.13
C ALA A 314 -21.51 5.72 4.98
N TYR A 315 -21.31 4.99 3.87
CA TYR A 315 -21.99 3.72 3.67
C TYR A 315 -21.56 2.65 4.69
N ASN A 316 -20.27 2.46 4.91
CA ASN A 316 -19.76 1.53 5.92
C ASN A 316 -20.21 1.93 7.34
N ALA A 317 -20.37 3.22 7.61
CA ALA A 317 -20.86 3.72 8.89
C ALA A 317 -22.30 3.25 9.20
N THR A 318 -23.12 2.89 8.21
CA THR A 318 -24.47 2.34 8.46
C THR A 318 -24.41 1.03 9.24
N ALA A 319 -23.41 0.17 8.96
CA ALA A 319 -23.23 -1.09 9.66
C ALA A 319 -22.47 -0.94 11.00
N SER A 320 -21.54 0.02 11.09
CA SER A 320 -20.65 0.15 12.24
C SER A 320 -21.09 1.18 13.28
N LEU A 321 -21.78 2.24 12.86
CA LEU A 321 -22.18 3.38 13.73
C LEU A 321 -23.69 3.64 13.71
N GLY A 322 -24.43 2.90 12.89
CA GLY A 322 -25.88 3.08 12.69
C GLY A 322 -26.24 4.17 11.66
N THR A 323 -27.48 4.12 11.19
CA THR A 323 -27.96 4.91 10.04
C THR A 323 -27.92 6.42 10.30
N ASP A 324 -28.23 6.89 11.50
CA ASP A 324 -28.27 8.33 11.79
C ASP A 324 -26.88 8.96 11.76
N ARG A 325 -25.87 8.27 12.31
CA ARG A 325 -24.48 8.73 12.24
C ARG A 325 -23.96 8.69 10.81
N ALA A 326 -24.30 7.65 10.05
CA ALA A 326 -23.98 7.53 8.65
C ALA A 326 -24.57 8.66 7.81
N LYS A 327 -25.84 9.04 8.06
CA LYS A 327 -26.48 10.20 7.41
C LYS A 327 -25.78 11.52 7.73
N ALA A 328 -25.29 11.70 8.96
CA ALA A 328 -24.51 12.89 9.30
C ALA A 328 -23.20 12.97 8.48
N ILE A 329 -22.47 11.86 8.35
CA ILE A 329 -21.25 11.79 7.51
C ILE A 329 -21.60 12.06 6.03
N TYR A 330 -22.70 11.46 5.54
CA TYR A 330 -23.14 11.64 4.15
C TYR A 330 -23.56 13.07 3.84
N ALA A 331 -24.18 13.76 4.81
CA ALA A 331 -24.61 15.15 4.66
C ALA A 331 -23.46 16.16 4.50
N GLU A 332 -22.24 15.78 4.90
CA GLU A 332 -21.04 16.59 4.67
C GLU A 332 -20.50 16.52 3.23
N LEU A 333 -21.08 15.67 2.38
CA LEU A 333 -20.68 15.55 0.98
C LEU A 333 -21.21 16.72 0.16
N ASN A 334 -20.34 17.32 -0.66
CA ASN A 334 -20.75 18.40 -1.58
C ASN A 334 -21.69 17.92 -2.68
N LYS A 335 -21.59 16.63 -3.06
CA LYS A 335 -22.44 15.99 -4.09
C LYS A 335 -22.85 14.59 -3.67
N GLY A 336 -24.12 14.32 -3.81
CA GLY A 336 -24.70 13.00 -3.52
C GLY A 336 -24.42 11.98 -4.63
N THR A 337 -24.69 10.71 -4.32
CA THR A 337 -24.48 9.56 -5.21
C THR A 337 -25.35 9.58 -6.48
N ASP A 338 -26.44 10.36 -6.50
CA ASP A 338 -27.30 10.63 -7.66
C ASP A 338 -26.54 11.28 -8.83
N GLN A 339 -25.44 11.97 -8.54
CA GLN A 339 -24.57 12.57 -9.57
C GLN A 339 -23.69 11.55 -10.29
N CYS A 340 -23.69 10.29 -9.86
CA CYS A 340 -22.90 9.23 -10.51
C CYS A 340 -23.42 8.90 -11.91
N LYS A 341 -22.64 9.20 -12.94
CA LYS A 341 -22.99 8.91 -14.35
C LYS A 341 -22.56 7.49 -14.79
N LYS A 342 -22.15 6.63 -13.87
CA LYS A 342 -21.76 5.22 -14.11
C LYS A 342 -20.70 5.07 -15.22
N CYS A 343 -19.81 6.04 -15.36
CA CYS A 343 -18.76 6.05 -16.40
C CYS A 343 -17.64 5.01 -16.16
N LYS A 344 -17.58 4.41 -14.97
CA LYS A 344 -16.65 3.34 -14.54
C LYS A 344 -15.16 3.72 -14.58
N LYS A 345 -14.78 4.97 -14.80
CA LYS A 345 -13.36 5.39 -14.76
C LYS A 345 -12.71 5.07 -13.42
N CYS A 346 -13.43 5.28 -12.31
CA CYS A 346 -12.99 4.98 -10.97
C CYS A 346 -12.80 3.47 -10.69
N GLU A 347 -13.58 2.60 -11.34
CA GLU A 347 -13.46 1.14 -11.19
C GLU A 347 -12.18 0.61 -11.84
N LYS A 348 -11.77 1.19 -12.98
CA LYS A 348 -10.56 0.78 -13.72
C LYS A 348 -9.26 1.01 -12.95
N VAL A 349 -9.28 1.93 -11.99
CA VAL A 349 -8.09 2.32 -11.21
C VAL A 349 -8.19 1.91 -9.73
N CYS A 350 -9.28 1.22 -9.35
CA CYS A 350 -9.49 0.82 -7.96
C CYS A 350 -8.67 -0.43 -7.62
N PRO A 351 -7.66 -0.35 -6.72
CA PRO A 351 -6.86 -1.50 -6.31
C PRO A 351 -7.67 -2.58 -5.60
N GLN A 352 -8.83 -2.18 -5.04
CA GLN A 352 -9.73 -3.07 -4.31
C GLN A 352 -10.81 -3.69 -5.21
N SER A 353 -10.75 -3.48 -6.53
CA SER A 353 -11.70 -4.00 -7.53
C SER A 353 -13.18 -3.75 -7.17
N ILE A 354 -13.45 -2.64 -6.46
CA ILE A 354 -14.80 -2.28 -6.05
C ILE A 354 -15.65 -1.91 -7.26
N LYS A 355 -16.84 -2.51 -7.40
CA LYS A 355 -17.84 -2.14 -8.41
C LYS A 355 -18.51 -0.81 -8.03
N ILE A 356 -17.75 0.26 -8.11
CA ILE A 356 -18.08 1.59 -7.55
C ILE A 356 -19.42 2.10 -8.08
N SER A 357 -19.66 2.00 -9.39
CA SER A 357 -20.90 2.52 -10.00
C SER A 357 -22.15 1.76 -9.55
N HIS A 358 -22.02 0.46 -9.30
CA HIS A 358 -23.10 -0.34 -8.72
C HIS A 358 -23.34 0.05 -7.26
N THR A 359 -22.29 0.11 -6.47
CA THR A 359 -22.36 0.47 -5.05
C THR A 359 -22.95 1.87 -4.84
N MET A 360 -22.60 2.85 -5.72
CA MET A 360 -23.21 4.18 -5.66
C MET A 360 -24.73 4.14 -5.83
N THR A 361 -25.23 3.19 -6.64
CA THR A 361 -26.70 3.01 -6.80
C THR A 361 -27.35 2.46 -5.53
N GLU A 362 -26.69 1.52 -4.86
CA GLU A 362 -27.20 0.99 -3.58
C GLU A 362 -27.15 2.05 -2.46
N ILE A 363 -26.09 2.82 -2.39
CA ILE A 363 -25.92 3.92 -1.44
C ILE A 363 -27.02 4.98 -1.64
N ALA A 364 -27.35 5.29 -2.89
CA ALA A 364 -28.42 6.24 -3.22
C ALA A 364 -29.76 5.82 -2.60
N LYS A 365 -30.09 4.52 -2.55
CA LYS A 365 -31.33 4.02 -1.95
C LYS A 365 -31.39 4.23 -0.43
N ILE A 366 -30.23 4.20 0.24
CA ILE A 366 -30.15 4.33 1.70
C ILE A 366 -30.17 5.80 2.12
N PHE A 367 -29.52 6.67 1.37
CA PHE A 367 -29.38 8.10 1.67
C PHE A 367 -30.29 8.99 0.80
N ALA A 368 -31.17 8.41 -0.04
CA ALA A 368 -32.22 9.18 -0.72
C ALA A 368 -33.02 9.98 0.30
N LYS A 369 -33.20 11.27 0.02
CA LYS A 369 -34.05 12.18 0.84
C LYS A 369 -35.51 11.86 0.64
#